data_ffe2a59120cbe26fc69ffad0aeb5d50b
#
_entry.id   ffe2a59120cbe26fc69ffad0aeb5d50b
#
_cell.length_a   1.000
_cell.length_b   1.000
_cell.length_c   1.000
_cell.angle_alpha   90.00
_cell.angle_beta   90.00
_cell.angle_gamma   90.00
#
_symmetry.space_group_name_H-M   'P 1'
#
loop_
_entity.id
_entity.type
_entity.pdbx_description
1 polymer ?
#
loop_
_entity_poly.entity_id
_entity_poly.type
_entity_poly.pdbx_seq_one_letter_code
_entity_poly.pdbx_strand_id
1 'polypeptide(L)'
;MLTVMKFGGSSVADLAHIRNVAQRCIEKQQAGSQVIVVLSAMGKTTDGLIATAKQITEKPSRREMDMLLATGEQVSVSLMAMT
;
A
#
# COMPACT_ATOMS: atom_id res chain seq x y z
N MET A 1 -9.71 18.72 -11.82
CA MET A 1 -8.99 18.90 -10.54
C MET A 1 -8.09 17.70 -10.27
N LEU A 2 -6.92 17.91 -9.75
CA LEU A 2 -6.03 16.84 -9.35
C LEU A 2 -6.32 16.48 -7.89
N THR A 3 -6.61 15.22 -7.62
CA THR A 3 -6.88 14.71 -6.27
C THR A 3 -5.87 13.63 -5.91
N VAL A 4 -5.27 13.74 -4.73
CA VAL A 4 -4.41 12.72 -4.16
C VAL A 4 -5.22 11.96 -3.10
N MET A 5 -5.33 10.65 -3.27
CA MET A 5 -6.06 9.78 -2.32
C MET A 5 -5.06 8.81 -1.68
N LYS A 6 -4.97 8.85 -0.36
CA LYS A 6 -4.06 7.99 0.41
C LYS A 6 -4.87 7.00 1.24
N PHE A 7 -4.47 5.74 1.19
CA PHE A 7 -5.13 4.66 1.94
C PHE A 7 -4.10 3.91 2.77
N GLY A 8 -4.37 3.76 4.05
CA GLY A 8 -3.52 3.02 4.98
C GLY A 8 -3.71 1.50 4.86
N GLY A 9 -2.91 0.74 5.62
CA GLY A 9 -2.88 -0.71 5.55
C GLY A 9 -4.22 -1.38 5.84
N SER A 10 -5.00 -0.87 6.80
CA SER A 10 -6.31 -1.42 7.13
C SER A 10 -7.32 -1.23 5.99
N SER A 11 -7.18 -0.16 5.21
CA SER A 11 -8.06 0.10 4.06
C SER A 11 -7.73 -0.79 2.87
N VAL A 12 -6.56 -1.43 2.84
CA VAL A 12 -6.12 -2.35 1.78
C VAL A 12 -5.74 -3.71 2.36
N ALA A 13 -6.39 -4.11 3.45
CA ALA A 13 -6.03 -5.30 4.22
C ALA A 13 -6.16 -6.61 3.41
N ASP A 14 -7.10 -6.68 2.50
CA ASP A 14 -7.37 -7.86 1.66
C ASP A 14 -7.94 -7.44 0.31
N LEU A 15 -8.23 -8.42 -0.55
CA LEU A 15 -8.73 -8.14 -1.91
C LEU A 15 -10.08 -7.43 -1.91
N ALA A 16 -10.97 -7.74 -0.97
CA ALA A 16 -12.26 -7.06 -0.86
C ALA A 16 -12.08 -5.58 -0.55
N HIS A 17 -11.17 -5.25 0.36
CA HIS A 17 -10.82 -3.87 0.69
C HIS A 17 -10.18 -3.15 -0.50
N ILE A 18 -9.26 -3.82 -1.21
CA ILE A 18 -8.63 -3.25 -2.40
C ILE A 18 -9.68 -2.91 -3.47
N ARG A 19 -10.63 -3.81 -3.71
CA ARG A 19 -11.71 -3.56 -4.66
C ARG A 19 -12.56 -2.36 -4.25
N ASN A 20 -12.85 -2.22 -2.96
CA ASN A 20 -13.60 -1.09 -2.44
C ASN A 20 -12.85 0.23 -2.67
N VAL A 21 -11.55 0.24 -2.41
CA VAL A 21 -10.70 1.42 -2.66
C VAL A 21 -10.65 1.74 -4.15
N ALA A 22 -10.48 0.74 -5.01
CA ALA A 22 -10.49 0.92 -6.46
C ALA A 22 -11.79 1.57 -6.93
N GLN A 23 -12.93 1.12 -6.39
CA GLN A 23 -14.23 1.68 -6.73
C GLN A 23 -14.33 3.16 -6.34
N ARG A 24 -13.82 3.53 -5.18
CA ARG A 24 -13.77 4.94 -4.73
C ARG A 24 -12.93 5.79 -5.66
N CYS A 25 -11.78 5.27 -6.11
CA CYS A 25 -10.90 5.98 -7.04
C CYS A 25 -11.58 6.18 -8.40
N ILE A 26 -12.27 5.16 -8.90
CA ILE A 26 -13.01 5.23 -10.17
C ILE A 26 -14.13 6.26 -10.08
N GLU A 27 -14.90 6.26 -9.00
CA GLU A 27 -15.97 7.23 -8.79
C GLU A 27 -15.44 8.66 -8.79
N LYS A 28 -14.29 8.88 -8.16
CA LYS A 28 -13.66 10.21 -8.13
C LYS A 28 -13.19 10.63 -9.51
N GLN A 29 -12.63 9.71 -10.30
CA GLN A 29 -12.22 9.97 -11.67
C GLN A 29 -13.41 10.28 -12.56
N GLN A 30 -14.49 9.52 -12.44
CA GLN A 30 -15.72 9.71 -13.22
C GLN A 30 -16.40 11.05 -12.89
N ALA A 31 -16.19 11.57 -11.69
CA ALA A 31 -16.68 12.88 -11.29
C ALA A 31 -15.85 14.04 -11.88
N GLY A 32 -14.83 13.74 -12.68
CA GLY A 32 -14.04 14.73 -13.40
C GLY A 32 -12.65 15.02 -12.84
N SER A 33 -12.22 14.31 -11.78
CA SER A 33 -10.90 14.49 -11.20
C SER A 33 -9.86 13.61 -11.86
N GLN A 34 -8.62 14.11 -11.93
CA GLN A 34 -7.44 13.27 -12.11
C GLN A 34 -7.05 12.75 -10.74
N VAL A 35 -6.78 11.45 -10.61
CA VAL A 35 -6.54 10.82 -9.31
C VAL A 35 -5.14 10.23 -9.24
N ILE A 36 -4.41 10.61 -8.18
CA ILE A 36 -3.17 9.95 -7.77
C ILE A 36 -3.48 9.13 -6.52
N VAL A 37 -3.18 7.84 -6.56
CA VAL A 37 -3.48 6.92 -5.46
C VAL A 37 -2.18 6.52 -4.77
N VAL A 38 -2.13 6.71 -3.45
CA VAL A 38 -1.00 6.31 -2.62
C VAL A 38 -1.46 5.22 -1.67
N LEU A 39 -0.81 4.07 -1.72
CA LEU A 39 -1.19 2.90 -0.94
C LEU A 39 -0.09 2.48 0.02
N SER A 40 -0.50 2.01 1.21
CA SER A 40 0.37 1.30 2.15
C SER A 40 0.38 -0.20 1.82
N ALA A 41 1.28 -0.94 2.48
CA ALA A 41 1.25 -2.41 2.44
C ALA A 41 -0.06 -2.93 3.04
N MET A 42 -0.46 -4.13 2.65
CA MET A 42 -1.72 -4.74 3.08
C MET A 42 -1.70 -5.10 4.56
N GLY A 43 -2.70 -4.65 5.31
CA GLY A 43 -2.91 -5.02 6.70
C GLY A 43 -1.67 -4.85 7.57
N LYS A 44 -1.19 -5.95 8.15
CA LYS A 44 -0.01 -5.98 9.02
C LYS A 44 1.26 -6.45 8.32
N THR A 45 1.31 -6.38 7.01
CA THR A 45 2.47 -6.82 6.21
C THR A 45 3.75 -6.11 6.65
N THR A 46 3.71 -4.78 6.83
CA THR A 46 4.86 -4.00 7.28
C THR A 46 5.38 -4.48 8.63
N ASP A 47 4.48 -4.72 9.59
CA ASP A 47 4.85 -5.22 10.91
C ASP A 47 5.54 -6.57 10.82
N GLY A 48 5.03 -7.47 9.97
CA GLY A 48 5.63 -8.78 9.73
C GLY A 48 7.03 -8.69 9.13
N LEU A 49 7.24 -7.79 8.19
CA LEU A 49 8.55 -7.58 7.58
C LEU A 49 9.56 -7.03 8.60
N ILE A 50 9.15 -6.08 9.42
CA ILE A 50 9.99 -5.52 10.49
C ILE A 50 10.38 -6.63 11.48
N ALA A 51 9.41 -7.46 11.91
CA ALA A 51 9.66 -8.56 12.82
C ALA A 51 10.65 -9.56 12.23
N THR A 52 10.53 -9.88 10.95
CA THR A 52 11.45 -10.79 10.26
C THR A 52 12.86 -10.23 10.22
N ALA A 53 13.02 -8.96 9.89
CA ALA A 53 14.33 -8.31 9.86
C ALA A 53 15.01 -8.32 11.23
N LYS A 54 14.25 -8.10 12.29
CA LYS A 54 14.77 -8.10 13.67
C LYS A 54 15.19 -9.46 14.16
N GLN A 55 14.72 -10.55 13.55
CA GLN A 55 15.21 -11.90 13.85
C GLN A 55 16.64 -12.11 13.31
N ILE A 56 17.04 -11.36 12.29
CA ILE A 56 18.39 -11.44 11.72
C ILE A 56 19.34 -10.55 12.51
N THR A 57 18.93 -9.33 12.84
CA THR A 57 19.75 -8.36 13.55
C THR A 57 18.86 -7.38 14.33
N GLU A 58 19.32 -6.99 15.52
CA GLU A 58 18.62 -5.98 16.33
C GLU A 58 18.73 -4.57 15.72
N LYS A 59 19.72 -4.35 14.87
CA LYS A 59 19.98 -3.04 14.24
C LYS A 59 20.05 -3.19 12.71
N PRO A 60 18.90 -3.40 12.04
CA PRO A 60 18.90 -3.50 10.59
C PRO A 60 19.43 -2.22 9.94
N SER A 61 20.17 -2.36 8.85
CA SER A 61 20.58 -1.22 8.05
C SER A 61 19.33 -0.48 7.54
N ARG A 62 19.33 0.85 7.67
CA ARG A 62 18.19 1.66 7.21
C ARG A 62 17.92 1.46 5.72
N ARG A 63 18.98 1.42 4.91
CA ARG A 63 18.86 1.24 3.46
C ARG A 63 18.19 -0.09 3.10
N GLU A 64 18.64 -1.17 3.74
CA GLU A 64 18.07 -2.50 3.48
C GLU A 64 16.64 -2.62 4.02
N MET A 65 16.38 -1.98 5.17
CA MET A 65 15.03 -1.95 5.73
C MET A 65 14.06 -1.21 4.80
N ASP A 66 14.49 -0.07 4.25
CA ASP A 66 13.64 0.69 3.33
C ASP A 66 13.30 -0.13 2.09
N MET A 67 14.27 -0.85 1.54
CA MET A 67 14.06 -1.75 0.40
C MET A 67 13.08 -2.87 0.77
N LEU A 68 13.26 -3.50 1.92
CA LEU A 68 12.40 -4.57 2.38
C LEU A 68 10.95 -4.10 2.53
N LEU A 69 10.74 -2.98 3.21
CA LEU A 69 9.39 -2.46 3.47
C LEU A 69 8.69 -2.02 2.18
N ALA A 70 9.44 -1.50 1.22
CA ALA A 70 8.88 -1.11 -0.08
C ALA A 70 8.25 -2.29 -0.83
N THR A 71 8.72 -3.52 -0.60
CA THR A 71 8.14 -4.71 -1.28
C THR A 71 6.67 -4.89 -0.94
N GLY A 72 6.28 -4.64 0.31
CA GLY A 72 4.87 -4.73 0.72
C GLY A 72 3.99 -3.71 0.03
N GLU A 73 4.47 -2.49 -0.14
CA GLU A 73 3.76 -1.44 -0.84
C GLU A 73 3.65 -1.74 -2.34
N GLN A 74 4.69 -2.33 -2.94
CA GLN A 74 4.67 -2.75 -4.33
C GLN A 74 3.60 -3.83 -4.58
N VAL A 75 3.41 -4.75 -3.64
CA VAL A 75 2.32 -5.73 -3.73
C VAL A 75 0.96 -5.03 -3.81
N SER A 76 0.70 -4.09 -2.92
CA SER A 76 -0.57 -3.35 -2.89
C SER A 76 -0.82 -2.60 -4.20
N VAL A 77 0.19 -1.89 -4.69
CA VAL A 77 0.09 -1.09 -5.92
C VAL A 77 -0.17 -1.99 -7.12
N SER A 78 0.52 -3.11 -7.22
CA SER A 78 0.34 -4.06 -8.32
C SER A 78 -1.06 -4.67 -8.34
N LEU A 79 -1.55 -5.09 -7.16
CA LEU A 79 -2.90 -5.65 -7.05
C LEU A 79 -3.97 -4.60 -7.37
N MET A 80 -3.78 -3.37 -6.91
CA MET A 80 -4.70 -2.28 -7.22
C MET A 80 -4.76 -2.00 -8.72
N ALA A 81 -3.62 -1.97 -9.39
CA ALA A 81 -3.54 -1.71 -10.82
C ALA A 81 -4.25 -2.79 -11.64
N MET A 82 -4.24 -4.05 -11.17
CA MET A 82 -4.94 -5.16 -11.81
C MET A 82 -6.45 -5.15 -11.56
N THR A 83 -6.88 -4.45 -10.55
CA THR A 83 -8.30 -4.33 -10.23
C THR A 83 -8.97 -3.28 -11.08
#